data_bba8b9509ad3c115f3d6f6b23306e7fa
#
_entry.id   bba8b9509ad3c115f3d6f6b23306e7fa
#
_cell.length_a   1.000
_cell.length_b   1.000
_cell.length_c   1.000
_cell.angle_alpha   90.00
_cell.angle_beta   90.00
_cell.angle_gamma   90.00
#
_symmetry.space_group_name_H-M   'P 1'
#
loop_
_entity.id
_entity.type
_entity.pdbx_description
1 polymer ?
#
loop_
_entity_poly.entity_id
_entity_poly.type
_entity_poly.pdbx_seq_one_letter_code
_entity_poly.pdbx_strand_id
1 'polypeptide(L)'
;MSVQMLVDGLSVSIVLGGTTVATVLRCGWQECRITAAEIAQLWGDPFDADTARAELAVQVQEIRKDGFLRAQPHVTGDREFDEATDAMIRQRSISALISAHKKHKARRQAMSNVAVRLFAQAAELAPVFGMVGTLVALSRMPGGVSGGADFSGSIAMAVQTTLYGLLAANLIFAPISRMIERRARAEENQRQRLVDWLASQVSTSLPHVPPVD
;
A
#
# COMPACT_ATOMS: atom_id res chain seq x y z
N MET A 1 -31.53 8.31 23.66
CA MET A 1 -31.31 7.19 22.70
C MET A 1 -29.88 6.73 22.90
N SER A 2 -29.71 5.58 23.56
CA SER A 2 -28.38 5.05 23.88
C SER A 2 -27.71 4.55 22.60
N VAL A 3 -26.42 4.88 22.40
CA VAL A 3 -25.57 4.45 21.28
C VAL A 3 -25.57 2.90 21.13
N GLN A 4 -25.92 2.17 22.17
CA GLN A 4 -26.09 0.72 22.15
C GLN A 4 -27.20 0.20 21.23
N MET A 5 -28.21 1.04 20.91
CA MET A 5 -29.24 0.67 19.92
C MET A 5 -28.76 0.78 18.46
N LEU A 6 -27.67 1.50 18.21
CA LEU A 6 -27.10 1.69 16.87
C LEU A 6 -26.11 0.58 16.47
N VAL A 7 -25.64 -0.26 17.39
CA VAL A 7 -24.68 -1.33 17.09
C VAL A 7 -25.35 -2.68 17.31
N ASP A 8 -25.93 -3.22 16.25
CA ASP A 8 -26.39 -4.61 16.22
C ASP A 8 -25.22 -5.53 15.80
N GLY A 9 -24.73 -6.33 16.74
CA GLY A 9 -23.61 -7.23 16.53
C GLY A 9 -23.80 -8.22 15.40
N LEU A 10 -25.03 -8.62 15.13
CA LEU A 10 -25.37 -9.56 14.06
C LEU A 10 -25.23 -8.87 12.69
N SER A 11 -25.76 -7.64 12.55
CA SER A 11 -25.64 -6.83 11.34
C SER A 11 -24.18 -6.54 10.99
N VAL A 12 -23.36 -6.14 11.98
CA VAL A 12 -21.93 -5.91 11.82
C VAL A 12 -21.20 -7.18 11.39
N SER A 13 -21.52 -8.33 12.02
CA SER A 13 -20.91 -9.62 11.70
C SER A 13 -21.21 -10.09 10.27
N ILE A 14 -22.41 -9.89 9.78
CA ILE A 14 -22.79 -10.23 8.40
C ILE A 14 -22.01 -9.37 7.42
N VAL A 15 -21.96 -8.06 7.64
CA VAL A 15 -21.31 -7.13 6.71
C VAL A 15 -19.80 -7.30 6.75
N LEU A 16 -19.16 -7.13 7.91
CA LEU A 16 -17.69 -7.18 8.00
C LEU A 16 -17.17 -8.62 7.83
N GLY A 17 -17.80 -9.61 8.44
CA GLY A 17 -17.44 -11.02 8.30
C GLY A 17 -17.62 -11.50 6.87
N GLY A 18 -18.76 -11.24 6.26
CA GLY A 18 -19.04 -11.59 4.86
C GLY A 18 -18.05 -10.91 3.89
N THR A 19 -17.83 -9.60 4.05
CA THR A 19 -16.86 -8.85 3.23
C THR A 19 -15.45 -9.42 3.39
N THR A 20 -15.00 -9.69 4.62
CA THR A 20 -13.66 -10.23 4.87
C THR A 20 -13.49 -11.61 4.25
N VAL A 21 -14.43 -12.52 4.49
CA VAL A 21 -14.39 -13.89 3.93
C VAL A 21 -14.39 -13.84 2.40
N ALA A 22 -15.28 -13.06 1.79
CA ALA A 22 -15.37 -12.95 0.34
C ALA A 22 -14.10 -12.32 -0.26
N THR A 23 -13.51 -11.31 0.39
CA THR A 23 -12.25 -10.70 -0.04
C THR A 23 -11.10 -11.70 0.03
N VAL A 24 -10.98 -12.47 1.12
CA VAL A 24 -9.96 -13.52 1.27
C VAL A 24 -10.10 -14.60 0.22
N LEU A 25 -11.33 -15.06 -0.03
CA LEU A 25 -11.60 -16.08 -1.06
C LEU A 25 -11.29 -15.56 -2.47
N ARG A 26 -11.52 -14.28 -2.74
CA ARG A 26 -11.31 -13.67 -4.07
C ARG A 26 -9.83 -13.36 -4.34
N CYS A 27 -9.10 -12.83 -3.35
CA CYS A 27 -7.70 -12.42 -3.48
C CYS A 27 -6.73 -13.55 -3.17
N GLY A 28 -7.12 -14.50 -2.33
CA GLY A 28 -6.24 -15.57 -1.86
C GLY A 28 -5.38 -15.17 -0.65
N TRP A 29 -4.92 -16.19 0.07
CA TRP A 29 -4.17 -16.02 1.32
C TRP A 29 -2.84 -15.28 1.18
N GLN A 30 -2.16 -15.45 0.04
CA GLN A 30 -0.87 -14.78 -0.22
C GLN A 30 -1.02 -13.27 -0.33
N GLU A 31 -2.03 -12.78 -1.06
CA GLU A 31 -2.30 -11.35 -1.19
C GLU A 31 -2.69 -10.73 0.15
N CYS A 32 -3.45 -11.45 0.98
CA CYS A 32 -3.78 -10.99 2.33
C CYS A 32 -2.54 -10.83 3.21
N ARG A 33 -1.57 -11.75 3.13
CA ARG A 33 -0.30 -11.62 3.88
C ARG A 33 0.54 -10.44 3.40
N ILE A 34 0.64 -10.24 2.10
CA ILE A 34 1.35 -9.08 1.52
C ILE A 34 0.68 -7.79 2.00
N THR A 35 -0.64 -7.71 1.92
CA THR A 35 -1.40 -6.54 2.38
C THR A 35 -1.21 -6.27 3.86
N ALA A 36 -1.20 -7.30 4.70
CA ALA A 36 -0.94 -7.14 6.13
C ALA A 36 0.47 -6.58 6.41
N ALA A 37 1.48 -7.02 5.66
CA ALA A 37 2.84 -6.48 5.75
C ALA A 37 2.90 -5.01 5.30
N GLU A 38 2.24 -4.65 4.20
CA GLU A 38 2.17 -3.27 3.71
C GLU A 38 1.46 -2.35 4.71
N ILE A 39 0.37 -2.81 5.35
CA ILE A 39 -0.30 -2.06 6.42
C ILE A 39 0.61 -1.85 7.61
N ALA A 40 1.35 -2.87 8.03
CA ALA A 40 2.30 -2.75 9.14
C ALA A 40 3.39 -1.69 8.83
N GLN A 41 3.82 -1.59 7.58
CA GLN A 41 4.78 -0.56 7.13
C GLN A 41 4.17 0.85 7.11
N LEU A 42 2.84 1.00 6.95
CA LEU A 42 2.19 2.32 7.06
C LEU A 42 2.39 2.98 8.43
N TRP A 43 2.62 2.18 9.47
CA TRP A 43 2.82 2.64 10.85
C TRP A 43 4.32 2.73 11.21
N GLY A 44 5.20 2.30 10.31
CA GLY A 44 6.65 2.44 10.44
C GLY A 44 7.14 3.83 10.02
N ASP A 45 8.41 4.10 10.32
CA ASP A 45 9.05 5.36 9.95
C ASP A 45 9.08 5.52 8.42
N PRO A 46 8.73 6.70 7.90
CA PRO A 46 8.81 6.99 6.48
C PRO A 46 10.28 6.97 6.02
N PHE A 47 10.48 6.67 4.74
CA PHE A 47 11.81 6.79 4.12
C PHE A 47 12.34 8.22 4.26
N ASP A 48 13.50 8.37 4.91
CA ASP A 48 14.17 9.67 5.09
C ASP A 48 15.14 9.92 3.93
N ALA A 49 14.64 10.69 2.97
CA ALA A 49 15.41 11.05 1.79
C ALA A 49 16.58 12.01 2.11
N ASP A 50 16.48 12.81 3.17
CA ASP A 50 17.51 13.78 3.52
C ASP A 50 18.71 13.09 4.17
N THR A 51 18.47 12.15 5.09
CA THR A 51 19.51 11.30 5.67
C THR A 51 20.20 10.46 4.60
N ALA A 52 19.43 9.78 3.74
CA ALA A 52 19.99 8.99 2.64
C ALA A 52 20.81 9.86 1.66
N ARG A 53 20.37 11.09 1.39
CA ARG A 53 21.11 12.03 0.54
C ARG A 53 22.41 12.48 1.17
N ALA A 54 22.44 12.72 2.49
CA ALA A 54 23.65 13.13 3.18
C ALA A 54 24.72 12.02 3.14
N GLU A 55 24.33 10.78 3.36
CA GLU A 55 25.20 9.62 3.29
C GLU A 55 25.72 9.37 1.87
N LEU A 56 24.86 9.44 0.86
CA LEU A 56 25.25 9.33 -0.54
C LEU A 56 26.14 10.48 -1.02
N ALA A 57 26.03 11.69 -0.43
CA ALA A 57 26.88 12.82 -0.76
C ALA A 57 28.36 12.55 -0.39
N VAL A 58 28.61 11.86 0.72
CA VAL A 58 29.96 11.43 1.10
C VAL A 58 30.53 10.48 0.04
N GLN A 59 29.76 9.50 -0.38
CA GLN A 59 30.16 8.55 -1.41
C GLN A 59 30.43 9.21 -2.77
N VAL A 60 29.61 10.20 -3.15
CA VAL A 60 29.85 11.00 -4.37
C VAL A 60 31.16 11.76 -4.28
N GLN A 61 31.52 12.33 -3.12
CA GLN A 61 32.78 13.03 -2.96
C GLN A 61 33.99 12.09 -3.09
N GLU A 62 33.90 10.88 -2.58
CA GLU A 62 34.94 9.85 -2.73
C GLU A 62 35.11 9.45 -4.21
N ILE A 63 33.98 9.20 -4.92
CA ILE A 63 34.02 8.89 -6.35
C ILE A 63 34.67 10.03 -7.17
N ARG A 64 34.41 11.30 -6.78
CA ARG A 64 35.00 12.45 -7.43
C ARG A 64 36.49 12.60 -7.18
N LYS A 65 36.98 12.25 -5.98
CA LYS A 65 38.40 12.38 -5.61
C LYS A 65 39.25 11.24 -6.14
N ASP A 66 38.78 10.03 -5.94
CA ASP A 66 39.57 8.81 -6.13
C ASP A 66 39.14 7.99 -7.38
N GLY A 67 38.05 8.41 -8.02
CA GLY A 67 37.43 7.70 -9.15
C GLY A 67 36.75 6.41 -8.73
N PHE A 68 36.03 5.81 -9.68
CA PHE A 68 35.32 4.52 -9.46
C PHE A 68 36.22 3.36 -9.04
N LEU A 69 37.55 3.46 -9.28
CA LEU A 69 38.50 2.38 -9.00
C LEU A 69 38.77 2.18 -7.50
N ARG A 70 38.64 3.23 -6.71
CA ARG A 70 38.94 3.22 -5.29
C ARG A 70 37.74 3.46 -4.40
N ALA A 71 36.58 3.82 -4.99
CA ALA A 71 35.35 4.03 -4.26
C ALA A 71 34.89 2.72 -3.63
N GLN A 72 34.66 2.74 -2.31
CA GLN A 72 34.09 1.63 -1.58
C GLN A 72 32.57 1.87 -1.40
N PRO A 73 31.75 0.83 -1.50
CA PRO A 73 30.32 0.97 -1.20
C PRO A 73 30.11 1.34 0.27
N HIS A 74 29.42 2.45 0.50
CA HIS A 74 29.00 2.84 1.85
C HIS A 74 27.62 2.26 2.12
N VAL A 75 27.41 1.86 3.39
CA VAL A 75 26.11 1.37 3.86
C VAL A 75 25.28 2.59 4.27
N THR A 76 24.23 2.88 3.51
CA THR A 76 23.31 4.03 3.75
C THR A 76 22.15 3.66 4.67
N GLY A 77 22.12 2.45 5.23
CA GLY A 77 21.00 1.95 6.03
C GLY A 77 19.77 1.55 5.20
N ASP A 78 19.68 1.94 3.92
CA ASP A 78 18.67 1.46 2.99
C ASP A 78 19.27 0.43 2.03
N ARG A 79 18.90 -0.83 2.25
CA ARG A 79 19.43 -1.97 1.50
C ARG A 79 19.26 -1.84 -0.01
N GLU A 80 18.19 -1.21 -0.49
CA GLU A 80 17.93 -1.08 -1.92
C GLU A 80 18.85 -0.05 -2.57
N PHE A 81 19.16 1.05 -1.85
CA PHE A 81 20.18 2.01 -2.29
C PHE A 81 21.58 1.42 -2.20
N ASP A 82 21.88 0.65 -1.16
CA ASP A 82 23.17 -0.04 -1.03
C ASP A 82 23.39 -1.01 -2.20
N GLU A 83 22.41 -1.83 -2.54
CA GLU A 83 22.48 -2.74 -3.69
C GLU A 83 22.61 -1.98 -5.02
N ALA A 84 21.92 -0.85 -5.17
CA ALA A 84 21.96 -0.05 -6.41
C ALA A 84 23.30 0.70 -6.58
N THR A 85 23.87 1.25 -5.50
CA THR A 85 25.16 1.92 -5.51
C THR A 85 26.31 0.93 -5.67
N ASP A 86 26.23 -0.23 -5.03
CA ASP A 86 27.19 -1.33 -5.22
C ASP A 86 27.21 -1.81 -6.69
N ALA A 87 26.03 -1.97 -7.29
CA ALA A 87 25.94 -2.31 -8.70
C ALA A 87 26.57 -1.26 -9.60
N MET A 88 26.35 0.05 -9.31
CA MET A 88 26.97 1.15 -10.03
C MET A 88 28.50 1.14 -9.92
N ILE A 89 29.04 0.94 -8.73
CA ILE A 89 30.49 0.93 -8.49
C ILE A 89 31.14 -0.27 -9.18
N ARG A 90 30.59 -1.47 -9.01
CA ARG A 90 31.14 -2.71 -9.61
C ARG A 90 31.12 -2.68 -11.14
N GLN A 91 30.03 -2.20 -11.73
CA GLN A 91 29.87 -2.14 -13.18
C GLN A 91 30.40 -0.83 -13.79
N ARG A 92 30.83 0.12 -12.95
CA ARG A 92 31.29 1.45 -13.37
C ARG A 92 30.32 2.15 -14.31
N SER A 93 29.04 1.98 -14.05
CA SER A 93 27.99 2.41 -14.97
C SER A 93 26.77 2.96 -14.23
N ILE A 94 26.37 4.17 -14.62
CA ILE A 94 25.12 4.78 -14.14
C ILE A 94 23.90 3.95 -14.58
N SER A 95 23.99 3.27 -15.72
CA SER A 95 22.90 2.41 -16.18
C SER A 95 22.64 1.22 -15.24
N ALA A 96 23.66 0.74 -14.53
CA ALA A 96 23.52 -0.30 -13.50
C ALA A 96 22.72 0.22 -12.29
N LEU A 97 22.99 1.44 -11.82
CA LEU A 97 22.22 2.11 -10.77
C LEU A 97 20.74 2.20 -11.16
N ILE A 98 20.47 2.74 -12.35
CA ILE A 98 19.10 2.93 -12.84
C ILE A 98 18.38 1.58 -13.00
N SER A 99 19.08 0.55 -13.48
CA SER A 99 18.50 -0.79 -13.67
C SER A 99 18.18 -1.45 -12.34
N ALA A 100 19.07 -1.37 -11.34
CA ALA A 100 18.84 -1.88 -10.00
C ALA A 100 17.67 -1.15 -9.34
N HIS A 101 17.65 0.19 -9.39
CA HIS A 101 16.54 0.98 -8.87
C HIS A 101 15.20 0.61 -9.54
N LYS A 102 15.14 0.48 -10.87
CA LYS A 102 13.93 0.06 -11.58
C LYS A 102 13.41 -1.30 -11.12
N LYS A 103 14.31 -2.25 -10.85
CA LYS A 103 13.95 -3.57 -10.33
C LYS A 103 13.29 -3.48 -8.95
N HIS A 104 13.88 -2.72 -8.02
CA HIS A 104 13.34 -2.52 -6.69
C HIS A 104 12.01 -1.74 -6.73
N LYS A 105 11.95 -0.69 -7.53
CA LYS A 105 10.71 0.08 -7.80
C LYS A 105 9.57 -0.82 -8.27
N ALA A 106 9.80 -1.66 -9.28
CA ALA A 106 8.80 -2.58 -9.79
C ALA A 106 8.29 -3.54 -8.70
N ARG A 107 9.19 -4.02 -7.83
CA ARG A 107 8.82 -4.89 -6.70
C ARG A 107 7.96 -4.15 -5.68
N ARG A 108 8.36 -2.95 -5.23
CA ARG A 108 7.57 -2.14 -4.28
C ARG A 108 6.20 -1.80 -4.85
N GLN A 109 6.14 -1.37 -6.11
CA GLN A 109 4.88 -1.06 -6.78
C GLN A 109 3.97 -2.30 -6.90
N ALA A 110 4.53 -3.47 -7.19
CA ALA A 110 3.75 -4.71 -7.25
C ALA A 110 3.11 -5.03 -5.88
N MET A 111 3.87 -4.91 -4.79
CA MET A 111 3.38 -5.18 -3.43
C MET A 111 2.31 -4.16 -3.01
N SER A 112 2.55 -2.89 -3.20
CA SER A 112 1.59 -1.82 -2.91
C SER A 112 0.30 -1.96 -3.75
N ASN A 113 0.41 -2.29 -5.04
CA ASN A 113 -0.75 -2.51 -5.91
C ASN A 113 -1.61 -3.70 -5.46
N VAL A 114 -1.01 -4.76 -4.89
CA VAL A 114 -1.75 -5.88 -4.30
C VAL A 114 -2.61 -5.38 -3.13
N ALA A 115 -2.01 -4.61 -2.21
CA ALA A 115 -2.73 -4.07 -1.07
C ALA A 115 -3.85 -3.09 -1.48
N VAL A 116 -3.58 -2.19 -2.43
CA VAL A 116 -4.57 -1.26 -2.98
C VAL A 116 -5.76 -2.00 -3.58
N ARG A 117 -5.50 -3.04 -4.40
CA ARG A 117 -6.55 -3.85 -5.03
C ARG A 117 -7.38 -4.59 -3.99
N LEU A 118 -6.76 -5.17 -2.97
CA LEU A 118 -7.49 -5.90 -1.92
C LEU A 118 -8.48 -4.98 -1.20
N PHE A 119 -8.07 -3.79 -0.78
CA PHE A 119 -8.98 -2.84 -0.14
C PHE A 119 -10.02 -2.25 -1.08
N ALA A 120 -9.69 -2.05 -2.36
CA ALA A 120 -10.66 -1.64 -3.36
C ALA A 120 -11.76 -2.71 -3.54
N GLN A 121 -11.38 -4.00 -3.60
CA GLN A 121 -12.34 -5.10 -3.66
C GLN A 121 -13.18 -5.24 -2.39
N ALA A 122 -12.58 -5.04 -1.20
CA ALA A 122 -13.34 -5.00 0.03
C ALA A 122 -14.37 -3.86 0.04
N ALA A 123 -14.00 -2.69 -0.48
CA ALA A 123 -14.91 -1.54 -0.63
C ALA A 123 -16.06 -1.83 -1.59
N GLU A 124 -15.84 -2.57 -2.67
CA GLU A 124 -16.88 -3.02 -3.60
C GLU A 124 -17.82 -4.06 -2.97
N LEU A 125 -17.27 -4.99 -2.18
CA LEU A 125 -18.02 -6.09 -1.59
C LEU A 125 -18.84 -5.66 -0.36
N ALA A 126 -18.39 -4.66 0.41
CA ALA A 126 -19.06 -4.26 1.64
C ALA A 126 -20.54 -3.83 1.42
N PRO A 127 -20.91 -3.02 0.42
CA PRO A 127 -22.31 -2.71 0.13
C PRO A 127 -23.12 -3.95 -0.32
N VAL A 128 -22.47 -4.90 -1.02
CA VAL A 128 -23.12 -6.16 -1.42
C VAL A 128 -23.52 -6.97 -0.22
N PHE A 129 -22.62 -7.11 0.79
CA PHE A 129 -22.97 -7.78 2.05
C PHE A 129 -23.95 -6.98 2.89
N GLY A 130 -23.98 -5.65 2.76
CA GLY A 130 -25.07 -4.82 3.29
C GLY A 130 -26.43 -5.25 2.71
N MET A 131 -26.54 -5.44 1.39
CA MET A 131 -27.75 -5.96 0.74
C MET A 131 -28.06 -7.40 1.14
N VAL A 132 -27.07 -8.28 1.25
CA VAL A 132 -27.27 -9.64 1.78
C VAL A 132 -27.90 -9.59 3.18
N GLY A 133 -27.40 -8.68 4.04
CA GLY A 133 -27.97 -8.48 5.37
C GLY A 133 -29.42 -8.06 5.35
N THR A 134 -29.85 -7.23 4.36
CA THR A 134 -31.28 -6.89 4.21
C THR A 134 -32.13 -8.10 3.87
N LEU A 135 -31.64 -8.98 2.98
CA LEU A 135 -32.36 -10.21 2.63
C LEU A 135 -32.46 -11.17 3.84
N VAL A 136 -31.40 -11.27 4.63
CA VAL A 136 -31.42 -12.06 5.89
C VAL A 136 -32.42 -11.48 6.87
N ALA A 137 -32.46 -10.15 7.05
CA ALA A 137 -33.43 -9.50 7.92
C ALA A 137 -34.88 -9.77 7.49
N LEU A 138 -35.16 -9.65 6.17
CA LEU A 138 -36.48 -9.91 5.61
C LEU A 138 -36.87 -11.38 5.70
N SER A 139 -35.92 -12.31 5.55
CA SER A 139 -36.20 -13.76 5.66
C SER A 139 -36.60 -14.18 7.07
N ARG A 140 -36.26 -13.40 8.08
CA ARG A 140 -36.64 -13.63 9.50
C ARG A 140 -37.97 -12.98 9.89
N MET A 141 -38.62 -12.33 8.95
CA MET A 141 -39.90 -11.67 9.19
C MET A 141 -40.99 -12.71 9.48
N PRO A 142 -41.70 -12.63 10.62
CA PRO A 142 -42.75 -13.59 10.94
C PRO A 142 -43.90 -13.49 9.94
N GLY A 143 -44.33 -14.61 9.39
CA GLY A 143 -45.42 -14.68 8.39
C GLY A 143 -46.85 -14.47 8.92
N GLY A 144 -47.01 -13.92 10.15
CA GLY A 144 -48.32 -13.74 10.80
C GLY A 144 -48.61 -12.29 11.22
N VAL A 145 -49.88 -11.95 11.22
CA VAL A 145 -50.43 -10.60 11.49
C VAL A 145 -50.19 -10.12 12.94
N SER A 146 -49.58 -10.91 13.80
CA SER A 146 -49.53 -10.68 15.27
C SER A 146 -48.23 -10.09 15.79
N GLY A 147 -47.27 -9.69 14.95
CA GLY A 147 -45.90 -9.37 15.36
C GLY A 147 -45.43 -7.96 15.02
N GLY A 148 -46.15 -6.93 15.40
CA GLY A 148 -45.74 -5.52 15.12
C GLY A 148 -44.34 -5.15 15.62
N ALA A 149 -43.88 -5.68 16.74
CA ALA A 149 -42.55 -5.43 17.29
C ALA A 149 -41.44 -6.17 16.50
N ASP A 150 -41.68 -7.43 16.13
CA ASP A 150 -40.73 -8.25 15.35
C ASP A 150 -40.61 -7.75 13.91
N PHE A 151 -41.68 -7.23 13.34
CA PHE A 151 -41.67 -6.54 12.04
C PHE A 151 -40.80 -5.29 12.03
N SER A 152 -40.96 -4.42 13.05
CA SER A 152 -40.12 -3.23 13.23
C SER A 152 -38.64 -3.58 13.39
N GLY A 153 -38.33 -4.66 14.14
CA GLY A 153 -36.96 -5.14 14.35
C GLY A 153 -36.30 -5.62 13.04
N SER A 154 -37.04 -6.36 12.22
CA SER A 154 -36.55 -6.85 10.93
C SER A 154 -36.25 -5.70 9.94
N ILE A 155 -37.12 -4.67 9.89
CA ILE A 155 -36.87 -3.47 9.09
C ILE A 155 -35.66 -2.70 9.60
N ALA A 156 -35.56 -2.50 10.90
CA ALA A 156 -34.43 -1.81 11.51
C ALA A 156 -33.10 -2.51 11.18
N MET A 157 -33.04 -3.82 11.30
CA MET A 157 -31.87 -4.64 10.91
C MET A 157 -31.55 -4.48 9.41
N ALA A 158 -32.55 -4.50 8.54
CA ALA A 158 -32.35 -4.30 7.10
C ALA A 158 -31.71 -2.95 6.78
N VAL A 159 -32.20 -1.86 7.38
CA VAL A 159 -31.64 -0.53 7.21
C VAL A 159 -30.23 -0.44 7.76
N GLN A 160 -29.99 -1.00 8.95
CA GLN A 160 -28.67 -0.97 9.61
C GLN A 160 -27.61 -1.72 8.80
N THR A 161 -27.90 -2.91 8.26
CA THR A 161 -26.92 -3.67 7.46
C THR A 161 -26.51 -2.92 6.21
N THR A 162 -27.46 -2.28 5.51
CA THR A 162 -27.13 -1.46 4.34
C THR A 162 -26.27 -0.25 4.73
N LEU A 163 -26.63 0.43 5.82
CA LEU A 163 -25.86 1.56 6.34
C LEU A 163 -24.42 1.13 6.67
N TYR A 164 -24.23 0.02 7.38
CA TYR A 164 -22.90 -0.47 7.75
C TYR A 164 -22.08 -0.87 6.51
N GLY A 165 -22.70 -1.47 5.51
CA GLY A 165 -22.06 -1.80 4.25
C GLY A 165 -21.49 -0.55 3.54
N LEU A 166 -22.31 0.52 3.47
CA LEU A 166 -21.91 1.79 2.88
C LEU A 166 -20.85 2.51 3.70
N LEU A 167 -20.98 2.51 5.02
CA LEU A 167 -19.98 3.13 5.91
C LEU A 167 -18.65 2.38 5.83
N ALA A 168 -18.64 1.06 5.90
CA ALA A 168 -17.43 0.25 5.78
C ALA A 168 -16.72 0.50 4.44
N ALA A 169 -17.47 0.54 3.33
CA ALA A 169 -16.92 0.82 2.01
C ALA A 169 -16.25 2.19 1.93
N ASN A 170 -16.98 3.24 2.34
CA ASN A 170 -16.58 4.62 2.05
C ASN A 170 -15.74 5.28 3.15
N LEU A 171 -15.87 4.87 4.41
CA LEU A 171 -15.12 5.44 5.53
C LEU A 171 -13.94 4.58 5.98
N ILE A 172 -13.90 3.29 5.62
CA ILE A 172 -12.84 2.39 6.04
C ILE A 172 -12.04 1.91 4.82
N PHE A 173 -12.63 1.08 3.95
CA PHE A 173 -11.88 0.39 2.91
C PHE A 173 -11.36 1.33 1.82
N ALA A 174 -12.19 2.20 1.27
CA ALA A 174 -11.77 3.12 0.23
C ALA A 174 -10.72 4.16 0.70
N PRO A 175 -10.82 4.77 1.89
CA PRO A 175 -9.77 5.65 2.40
C PRO A 175 -8.45 4.92 2.66
N ILE A 176 -8.47 3.69 3.20
CA ILE A 176 -7.25 2.89 3.42
C ILE A 176 -6.56 2.61 2.07
N SER A 177 -7.30 2.16 1.06
CA SER A 177 -6.77 1.94 -0.29
C SER A 177 -6.05 3.18 -0.83
N ARG A 178 -6.69 4.35 -0.75
CA ARG A 178 -6.12 5.62 -1.20
C ARG A 178 -4.91 6.07 -0.36
N MET A 179 -4.90 5.78 0.93
CA MET A 179 -3.79 6.13 1.82
C MET A 179 -2.54 5.31 1.47
N ILE A 180 -2.68 4.01 1.24
CA ILE A 180 -1.59 3.14 0.77
C ILE A 180 -1.02 3.67 -0.55
N GLU A 181 -1.88 3.94 -1.52
CA GLU A 181 -1.48 4.43 -2.85
C GLU A 181 -0.72 5.77 -2.76
N ARG A 182 -1.23 6.73 -1.98
CA ARG A 182 -0.58 8.04 -1.81
C ARG A 182 0.78 7.93 -1.16
N ARG A 183 0.90 7.10 -0.10
CA ARG A 183 2.18 6.90 0.59
C ARG A 183 3.21 6.23 -0.31
N ALA A 184 2.82 5.15 -1.00
CA ALA A 184 3.70 4.46 -1.95
C ALA A 184 4.20 5.39 -3.07
N ARG A 185 3.32 6.23 -3.63
CA ARG A 185 3.70 7.22 -4.65
C ARG A 185 4.62 8.31 -4.10
N ALA A 186 4.36 8.79 -2.87
CA ALA A 186 5.18 9.82 -2.25
C ALA A 186 6.61 9.32 -1.99
N GLU A 187 6.75 8.13 -1.43
CA GLU A 187 8.03 7.48 -1.19
C GLU A 187 8.78 7.24 -2.50
N GLU A 188 8.11 6.68 -3.51
CA GLU A 188 8.73 6.44 -4.81
C GLU A 188 9.24 7.71 -5.48
N ASN A 189 8.50 8.81 -5.37
CA ASN A 189 8.93 10.10 -5.88
C ASN A 189 10.17 10.64 -5.15
N GLN A 190 10.29 10.38 -3.84
CA GLN A 190 11.48 10.75 -3.07
C GLN A 190 12.69 9.91 -3.50
N ARG A 191 12.53 8.59 -3.61
CA ARG A 191 13.58 7.67 -4.07
C ARG A 191 14.03 7.99 -5.49
N GLN A 192 13.10 8.28 -6.40
CA GLN A 192 13.42 8.64 -7.78
C GLN A 192 14.24 9.93 -7.84
N ARG A 193 13.86 10.98 -7.10
CA ARG A 193 14.62 12.23 -7.03
C ARG A 193 16.05 12.01 -6.52
N LEU A 194 16.22 11.12 -5.56
CA LEU A 194 17.54 10.81 -5.01
C LEU A 194 18.41 10.07 -6.03
N VAL A 195 17.85 9.12 -6.78
CA VAL A 195 18.55 8.41 -7.87
C VAL A 195 18.92 9.36 -9.00
N ASP A 196 18.02 10.26 -9.40
CA ASP A 196 18.27 11.24 -10.46
C ASP A 196 19.37 12.22 -10.04
N TRP A 197 19.34 12.66 -8.78
CA TRP A 197 20.40 13.49 -8.21
C TRP A 197 21.75 12.75 -8.21
N LEU A 198 21.79 11.51 -7.72
CA LEU A 198 23.02 10.71 -7.69
C LEU A 198 23.56 10.48 -9.09
N ALA A 199 22.72 10.13 -10.04
CA ALA A 199 23.10 9.95 -11.44
C ALA A 199 23.69 11.24 -12.05
N SER A 200 23.10 12.40 -11.74
CA SER A 200 23.61 13.70 -12.20
C SER A 200 25.00 14.03 -11.62
N GLN A 201 25.21 13.76 -10.33
CA GLN A 201 26.48 14.03 -9.65
C GLN A 201 27.61 13.15 -10.19
N VAL A 202 27.31 11.88 -10.45
CA VAL A 202 28.26 10.90 -10.95
C VAL A 202 28.56 11.12 -12.44
N SER A 203 27.56 11.49 -13.25
CA SER A 203 27.77 11.78 -14.69
C SER A 203 28.76 12.94 -14.92
N THR A 204 28.75 13.93 -14.03
CA THR A 204 29.72 15.05 -14.08
C THR A 204 31.15 14.61 -13.75
N SER A 205 31.32 13.46 -13.11
CA SER A 205 32.62 12.93 -12.68
C SER A 205 33.22 11.89 -13.64
N LEU A 206 32.43 11.44 -14.61
CA LEU A 206 32.93 10.57 -15.68
C LEU A 206 33.66 11.42 -16.74
N PRO A 207 34.90 11.06 -17.14
CA PRO A 207 35.55 11.72 -18.25
C PRO A 207 34.67 11.53 -19.49
N HIS A 208 34.42 12.62 -20.19
CA HIS A 208 33.69 12.63 -21.46
C HIS A 208 34.49 11.77 -22.46
N VAL A 209 34.03 10.57 -22.74
CA VAL A 209 34.54 9.77 -23.85
C VAL A 209 33.95 10.37 -25.11
N PRO A 210 34.79 11.00 -26.00
CA PRO A 210 34.29 11.56 -27.25
C PRO A 210 33.72 10.38 -28.09
N PRO A 211 32.67 10.64 -28.90
CA PRO A 211 32.17 9.63 -29.82
C PRO A 211 33.32 9.19 -30.73
N VAL A 212 33.53 7.89 -30.82
CA VAL A 212 34.43 7.29 -31.78
C VAL A 212 33.76 7.44 -33.15
N ASP A 213 34.31 8.31 -34.02
CA ASP A 213 33.90 8.44 -35.42
C ASP A 213 34.07 7.13 -36.21
#